data_e909c22a054d1446d8a1479201f288e8
#
_entry.id   e909c22a054d1446d8a1479201f288e8
#
_cell.length_a   1.000
_cell.length_b   1.000
_cell.length_c   1.000
_cell.angle_alpha   90.00
_cell.angle_beta   90.00
_cell.angle_gamma   90.00
#
_symmetry.space_group_name_H-M   'P 1'
#
loop_
_entity.id
_entity.type
_entity.pdbx_description
1 polymer ?
#
loop_
_entity_poly.entity_id
_entity_poly.type
_entity_poly.pdbx_seq_one_letter_code
_entity_poly.pdbx_strand_id
1 'polypeptide(L)'
;MKKKFNWVIKSKHILVIMILVCVSLMVLAATVSLPTGPVKSILGYAVIPFQKGINSIGTALDGATAGLQSRQALLEENQALQEQVDDLTAQNSQLTQDLDELDRLQELYALDQQYSEYDKVAAEVIAMDDENWFSTFTINRGTDDGIQVDCNVIAGSGLVGIVTDVGSNWATVRSIIDDSSNVSAMTMSTSDRCIVSGDLRLINEGKLQFIHLKDDDDRIQEGEKIVTSDVSEKFLPGILIGYVSEIEEDPNNLTKTGTLTPVVDFEHIREVLVIKELKQQKGDS
;
A
#
# COMPACT_ATOMS: atom_id res chain seq x y z
N MET A 1 -7.61 89.74 10.70
CA MET A 1 -8.39 88.54 11.09
C MET A 1 -9.41 88.24 10.02
N LYS A 2 -9.18 87.22 9.17
CA LYS A 2 -10.13 86.76 8.15
C LYS A 2 -10.98 85.60 8.75
N LYS A 3 -12.27 85.85 8.97
CA LYS A 3 -13.23 84.79 9.36
C LYS A 3 -13.48 83.87 8.16
N LYS A 4 -13.09 82.58 8.30
CA LYS A 4 -13.51 81.50 7.38
C LYS A 4 -14.95 81.15 7.74
N PHE A 5 -15.86 81.37 6.82
CA PHE A 5 -17.25 81.00 6.91
C PHE A 5 -17.42 79.58 6.34
N ASN A 6 -17.56 78.56 7.23
CA ASN A 6 -17.78 77.16 6.83
C ASN A 6 -19.28 76.93 6.69
N TRP A 7 -19.75 76.92 5.45
CA TRP A 7 -21.14 76.56 5.12
C TRP A 7 -21.24 75.06 4.99
N VAL A 8 -21.77 74.39 6.01
CA VAL A 8 -22.09 73.00 5.97
C VAL A 8 -23.51 72.83 5.36
N ILE A 9 -23.57 72.64 4.05
CA ILE A 9 -24.84 72.37 3.34
C ILE A 9 -25.23 70.92 3.59
N LYS A 10 -26.33 70.69 4.31
CA LYS A 10 -26.87 69.31 4.48
C LYS A 10 -27.25 68.71 3.12
N SER A 11 -26.93 67.43 2.88
CA SER A 11 -27.10 66.69 1.64
C SER A 11 -28.49 66.92 0.99
N LYS A 12 -29.56 67.05 1.78
CA LYS A 12 -30.93 67.34 1.29
C LYS A 12 -31.06 68.73 0.64
N HIS A 13 -30.27 69.72 1.02
CA HIS A 13 -30.34 71.05 0.36
C HIS A 13 -29.55 71.02 -0.95
N ILE A 14 -28.53 70.23 -1.11
CA ILE A 14 -27.83 70.01 -2.37
C ILE A 14 -28.80 69.39 -3.39
N LEU A 15 -29.59 68.40 -2.97
CA LEU A 15 -30.57 67.75 -3.82
C LEU A 15 -31.66 68.70 -4.27
N VAL A 16 -32.18 69.52 -3.36
CA VAL A 16 -33.16 70.54 -3.69
C VAL A 16 -32.63 71.61 -4.67
N ILE A 17 -31.40 72.05 -4.49
CA ILE A 17 -30.73 73.01 -5.39
C ILE A 17 -30.54 72.35 -6.77
N MET A 18 -30.15 71.10 -6.82
CA MET A 18 -29.96 70.36 -8.07
C MET A 18 -31.25 70.17 -8.85
N ILE A 19 -32.39 69.90 -8.15
CA ILE A 19 -33.69 69.82 -8.76
C ILE A 19 -34.15 71.22 -9.29
N LEU A 20 -33.93 72.30 -8.52
CA LEU A 20 -34.23 73.64 -8.93
C LEU A 20 -33.42 74.06 -10.15
N VAL A 21 -32.19 73.74 -10.24
CA VAL A 21 -31.31 73.98 -11.41
C VAL A 21 -31.82 73.20 -12.63
N CYS A 22 -32.16 71.92 -12.46
CA CYS A 22 -32.74 71.11 -13.55
C CYS A 22 -34.10 71.70 -14.07
N VAL A 23 -34.97 72.09 -13.16
CA VAL A 23 -36.25 72.72 -13.55
C VAL A 23 -36.01 74.03 -14.22
N SER A 24 -35.11 74.87 -13.72
CA SER A 24 -34.74 76.17 -14.33
C SER A 24 -34.15 75.98 -15.74
N LEU A 25 -33.28 74.96 -15.92
CA LEU A 25 -32.77 74.61 -17.25
C LEU A 25 -33.85 74.12 -18.21
N MET A 26 -34.83 73.34 -17.72
CA MET A 26 -35.99 72.91 -18.53
C MET A 26 -36.90 74.09 -18.95
N VAL A 27 -37.14 74.96 -18.03
CA VAL A 27 -37.95 76.19 -18.36
C VAL A 27 -37.16 77.08 -19.32
N LEU A 28 -35.87 77.28 -19.16
CA LEU A 28 -35.03 78.04 -20.07
C LEU A 28 -35.00 77.38 -21.46
N ALA A 29 -34.96 76.09 -21.55
CA ALA A 29 -35.01 75.37 -22.82
C ALA A 29 -36.34 75.44 -23.52
N ALA A 30 -37.47 75.59 -22.77
CA ALA A 30 -38.80 75.71 -23.29
C ALA A 30 -39.17 77.16 -23.71
N THR A 31 -38.55 78.19 -23.10
CA THR A 31 -38.87 79.61 -23.37
C THR A 31 -37.93 80.28 -24.36
N VAL A 32 -36.76 79.76 -24.55
CA VAL A 32 -35.76 80.31 -25.48
C VAL A 32 -35.77 79.51 -26.77
N SER A 33 -36.53 80.11 -27.78
CA SER A 33 -36.46 79.59 -29.15
C SER A 33 -35.10 79.95 -29.79
N LEU A 34 -34.07 79.09 -29.52
CA LEU A 34 -32.78 79.30 -30.10
C LEU A 34 -32.75 78.90 -31.60
N PRO A 35 -32.19 79.74 -32.48
CA PRO A 35 -32.11 79.41 -33.91
C PRO A 35 -31.19 78.18 -34.07
N THR A 36 -31.74 77.21 -34.77
CA THR A 36 -31.24 75.78 -34.87
C THR A 36 -30.00 75.54 -35.73
N GLY A 37 -29.16 76.51 -35.89
CA GLY A 37 -27.94 76.36 -36.76
C GLY A 37 -26.67 75.81 -36.03
N PRO A 38 -26.06 76.53 -35.08
CA PRO A 38 -24.72 76.12 -34.56
C PRO A 38 -24.76 75.23 -33.33
N VAL A 39 -25.88 75.06 -32.61
CA VAL A 39 -25.97 74.32 -31.34
C VAL A 39 -26.02 72.78 -31.56
N LYS A 40 -26.54 72.32 -32.70
CA LYS A 40 -26.55 70.90 -33.04
C LYS A 40 -25.16 70.33 -33.27
N SER A 41 -24.23 71.11 -33.76
CA SER A 41 -22.85 70.63 -34.04
C SER A 41 -22.01 70.51 -32.76
N ILE A 42 -22.29 71.38 -31.74
CA ILE A 42 -21.53 71.36 -30.47
C ILE A 42 -22.02 70.22 -29.55
N LEU A 43 -23.32 69.97 -29.48
CA LEU A 43 -23.91 68.86 -28.75
C LEU A 43 -23.53 67.49 -29.34
N GLY A 44 -23.45 67.40 -30.68
CA GLY A 44 -23.00 66.14 -31.33
C GLY A 44 -21.54 65.82 -31.05
N TYR A 45 -20.65 66.83 -30.96
CA TYR A 45 -19.22 66.64 -30.73
C TYR A 45 -18.90 66.25 -29.27
N ALA A 46 -19.71 66.63 -28.29
CA ALA A 46 -19.48 66.33 -26.87
C ALA A 46 -20.21 65.08 -26.38
N VAL A 47 -21.43 64.80 -26.88
CA VAL A 47 -22.27 63.70 -26.38
C VAL A 47 -21.91 62.35 -27.02
N ILE A 48 -21.54 62.34 -28.29
CA ILE A 48 -21.18 61.12 -29.03
C ILE A 48 -19.94 60.44 -28.48
N PRO A 49 -18.80 61.12 -28.15
CA PRO A 49 -17.66 60.47 -27.55
C PRO A 49 -17.91 59.98 -26.14
N PHE A 50 -18.83 60.64 -25.37
CA PHE A 50 -19.19 60.23 -24.02
C PHE A 50 -20.01 58.93 -23.99
N GLN A 51 -20.97 58.79 -24.95
CA GLN A 51 -21.75 57.55 -25.10
C GLN A 51 -20.86 56.37 -25.58
N LYS A 52 -19.90 56.64 -26.48
CA LYS A 52 -18.93 55.59 -26.88
C LYS A 52 -18.02 55.19 -25.74
N GLY A 53 -17.58 56.12 -24.87
CA GLY A 53 -16.77 55.84 -23.70
C GLY A 53 -17.48 55.00 -22.65
N ILE A 54 -18.78 55.28 -22.38
CA ILE A 54 -19.57 54.50 -21.40
C ILE A 54 -19.83 53.07 -21.92
N ASN A 55 -20.15 52.92 -23.21
CA ASN A 55 -20.36 51.59 -23.79
C ASN A 55 -19.06 50.76 -23.83
N SER A 56 -17.93 51.36 -24.08
CA SER A 56 -16.63 50.64 -24.09
C SER A 56 -16.20 50.22 -22.68
N ILE A 57 -16.53 51.01 -21.65
CA ILE A 57 -16.27 50.64 -20.24
C ILE A 57 -17.27 49.54 -19.80
N GLY A 58 -18.55 49.62 -20.21
CA GLY A 58 -19.55 48.57 -19.93
C GLY A 58 -19.13 47.21 -20.51
N THR A 59 -18.75 47.15 -21.79
CA THR A 59 -18.33 45.91 -22.44
C THR A 59 -16.98 45.38 -21.90
N ALA A 60 -16.08 46.26 -21.45
CA ALA A 60 -14.80 45.83 -20.82
C ALA A 60 -15.07 45.28 -19.39
N LEU A 61 -16.00 45.85 -18.65
CA LEU A 61 -16.41 45.33 -17.33
C LEU A 61 -17.18 44.01 -17.45
N ASP A 62 -18.08 43.88 -18.42
CA ASP A 62 -18.80 42.62 -18.68
C ASP A 62 -17.83 41.51 -19.13
N GLY A 63 -16.83 41.81 -19.95
CA GLY A 63 -15.79 40.86 -20.32
C GLY A 63 -14.89 40.44 -19.16
N ALA A 64 -14.57 41.40 -18.27
CA ALA A 64 -13.75 41.13 -17.09
C ALA A 64 -14.50 40.26 -16.04
N THR A 65 -15.80 40.55 -15.81
CA THR A 65 -16.62 39.75 -14.89
C THR A 65 -16.92 38.37 -15.44
N ALA A 66 -17.20 38.22 -16.73
CA ALA A 66 -17.35 36.92 -17.39
C ALA A 66 -16.04 36.09 -17.34
N GLY A 67 -14.88 36.74 -17.54
CA GLY A 67 -13.59 36.10 -17.42
C GLY A 67 -13.26 35.62 -16.00
N LEU A 68 -13.64 36.40 -14.98
CA LEU A 68 -13.47 36.02 -13.57
C LEU A 68 -14.39 34.85 -13.16
N GLN A 69 -15.66 34.88 -13.59
CA GLN A 69 -16.61 33.78 -13.36
C GLN A 69 -16.19 32.49 -14.05
N SER A 70 -15.72 32.61 -15.29
CA SER A 70 -15.17 31.45 -16.04
C SER A 70 -13.96 30.85 -15.35
N ARG A 71 -13.06 31.70 -14.82
CA ARG A 71 -11.89 31.25 -14.08
C ARG A 71 -12.25 30.59 -12.75
N GLN A 72 -13.23 31.14 -12.02
CA GLN A 72 -13.72 30.51 -10.79
C GLN A 72 -14.36 29.15 -11.06
N ALA A 73 -15.20 29.04 -12.09
CA ALA A 73 -15.81 27.77 -12.49
C ALA A 73 -14.75 26.72 -12.86
N LEU A 74 -13.70 27.11 -13.59
CA LEU A 74 -12.58 26.23 -13.92
C LEU A 74 -11.76 25.83 -12.70
N LEU A 75 -11.60 26.69 -11.71
CA LEU A 75 -10.92 26.35 -10.45
C LEU A 75 -11.75 25.37 -9.61
N GLU A 76 -13.07 25.60 -9.52
CA GLU A 76 -14.00 24.69 -8.84
C GLU A 76 -14.06 23.32 -9.53
N GLU A 77 -14.11 23.30 -10.87
CA GLU A 77 -14.06 22.06 -11.65
C GLU A 77 -12.71 21.33 -11.45
N ASN A 78 -11.60 22.07 -11.44
CA ASN A 78 -10.28 21.48 -11.21
C ASN A 78 -10.17 20.89 -9.79
N GLN A 79 -10.69 21.59 -8.78
CA GLN A 79 -10.75 21.06 -7.42
C GLN A 79 -11.61 19.81 -7.33
N ALA A 80 -12.80 19.82 -7.94
CA ALA A 80 -13.68 18.66 -7.96
C ALA A 80 -13.06 17.46 -8.69
N LEU A 81 -12.37 17.71 -9.80
CA LEU A 81 -11.62 16.67 -10.51
C LEU A 81 -10.45 16.13 -9.68
N GLN A 82 -9.74 17.01 -8.96
CA GLN A 82 -8.66 16.60 -8.06
C GLN A 82 -9.18 15.72 -6.92
N GLU A 83 -10.29 16.10 -6.28
CA GLU A 83 -10.97 15.29 -5.26
C GLU A 83 -11.41 13.92 -5.82
N GLN A 84 -11.92 13.88 -7.05
CA GLN A 84 -12.27 12.61 -7.70
C GLN A 84 -11.03 11.74 -7.98
N VAL A 85 -9.92 12.33 -8.42
CA VAL A 85 -8.66 11.61 -8.63
C VAL A 85 -8.13 11.05 -7.33
N ASP A 86 -8.16 11.84 -6.25
CA ASP A 86 -7.71 11.41 -4.92
C ASP A 86 -8.59 10.27 -4.37
N ASP A 87 -9.91 10.37 -4.52
CA ASP A 87 -10.86 9.33 -4.12
C ASP A 87 -10.67 8.04 -4.94
N LEU A 88 -10.57 8.16 -6.27
CA LEU A 88 -10.29 7.01 -7.14
C LEU A 88 -8.93 6.37 -6.85
N THR A 89 -7.92 7.16 -6.49
CA THR A 89 -6.61 6.66 -6.11
C THR A 89 -6.67 5.89 -4.80
N ALA A 90 -7.41 6.41 -3.82
CA ALA A 90 -7.63 5.72 -2.54
C ALA A 90 -8.40 4.40 -2.74
N GLN A 91 -9.48 4.42 -3.55
CA GLN A 91 -10.23 3.20 -3.89
C GLN A 91 -9.37 2.18 -4.63
N ASN A 92 -8.53 2.62 -5.57
CA ASN A 92 -7.63 1.72 -6.31
C ASN A 92 -6.60 1.08 -5.37
N SER A 93 -6.04 1.86 -4.44
CA SER A 93 -5.12 1.34 -3.44
C SER A 93 -5.78 0.31 -2.52
N GLN A 94 -7.03 0.58 -2.09
CA GLN A 94 -7.80 -0.36 -1.29
C GLN A 94 -8.08 -1.66 -2.05
N LEU A 95 -8.54 -1.56 -3.31
CA LEU A 95 -8.80 -2.73 -4.14
C LEU A 95 -7.54 -3.57 -4.38
N THR A 96 -6.38 -2.93 -4.54
CA THR A 96 -5.11 -3.64 -4.68
C THR A 96 -4.77 -4.42 -3.41
N GLN A 97 -4.95 -3.81 -2.23
CA GLN A 97 -4.73 -4.50 -0.95
C GLN A 97 -5.70 -5.67 -0.76
N ASP A 98 -6.97 -5.49 -1.11
CA ASP A 98 -7.99 -6.55 -1.01
C ASP A 98 -7.66 -7.73 -1.96
N LEU A 99 -7.13 -7.46 -3.15
CA LEU A 99 -6.67 -8.50 -4.09
C LEU A 99 -5.45 -9.25 -3.54
N ASP A 100 -4.45 -8.54 -3.00
CA ASP A 100 -3.27 -9.17 -2.39
C ASP A 100 -3.67 -10.05 -1.19
N GLU A 101 -4.63 -9.61 -0.38
CA GLU A 101 -5.17 -10.41 0.73
C GLU A 101 -5.89 -11.66 0.23
N LEU A 102 -6.71 -11.53 -0.81
CA LEU A 102 -7.41 -12.65 -1.40
C LEU A 102 -6.45 -13.68 -1.98
N ASP A 103 -5.40 -13.27 -2.66
CA ASP A 103 -4.37 -14.16 -3.21
C ASP A 103 -3.66 -14.94 -2.08
N ARG A 104 -3.28 -14.27 -0.98
CA ARG A 104 -2.68 -14.95 0.19
C ARG A 104 -3.62 -15.96 0.84
N LEU A 105 -4.91 -15.61 0.99
CA LEU A 105 -5.89 -16.54 1.53
C LEU A 105 -6.12 -17.76 0.63
N GLN A 106 -6.05 -17.59 -0.69
CA GLN A 106 -6.11 -18.71 -1.64
C GLN A 106 -4.89 -19.62 -1.52
N GLU A 107 -3.70 -19.07 -1.37
CA GLU A 107 -2.47 -19.84 -1.13
C GLU A 107 -2.55 -20.62 0.18
N LEU A 108 -3.01 -19.99 1.26
CA LEU A 108 -3.20 -20.64 2.55
C LEU A 108 -4.23 -21.79 2.48
N TYR A 109 -5.32 -21.58 1.73
CA TYR A 109 -6.32 -22.62 1.49
C TYR A 109 -5.75 -23.78 0.67
N ALA A 110 -4.96 -23.50 -0.36
CA ALA A 110 -4.29 -24.53 -1.16
C ALA A 110 -3.30 -25.35 -0.31
N LEU A 111 -2.55 -24.69 0.57
CA LEU A 111 -1.65 -25.33 1.52
C LEU A 111 -2.42 -26.22 2.50
N ASP A 112 -3.57 -25.76 3.00
CA ASP A 112 -4.43 -26.55 3.87
C ASP A 112 -4.93 -27.82 3.17
N GLN A 113 -5.30 -27.74 1.90
CA GLN A 113 -5.72 -28.89 1.10
C GLN A 113 -4.57 -29.85 0.83
N GLN A 114 -3.36 -29.35 0.59
CA GLN A 114 -2.17 -30.18 0.32
C GLN A 114 -1.80 -31.07 1.52
N TYR A 115 -2.00 -30.57 2.73
CA TYR A 115 -1.72 -31.29 3.98
C TYR A 115 -3.02 -31.62 4.74
N SER A 116 -4.06 -32.00 4.02
CA SER A 116 -5.41 -32.23 4.58
C SER A 116 -5.49 -33.37 5.63
N GLU A 117 -4.47 -34.23 5.72
CA GLU A 117 -4.35 -35.29 6.69
C GLU A 117 -4.02 -34.78 8.11
N TYR A 118 -3.48 -33.58 8.26
CA TYR A 118 -3.11 -32.99 9.53
C TYR A 118 -4.16 -32.02 10.06
N ASP A 119 -4.39 -32.05 11.38
CA ASP A 119 -5.17 -31.01 12.06
C ASP A 119 -4.32 -29.74 12.25
N LYS A 120 -4.78 -28.63 11.68
CA LYS A 120 -4.03 -27.37 11.61
C LYS A 120 -4.84 -26.21 12.15
N VAL A 121 -4.12 -25.19 12.60
CA VAL A 121 -4.69 -23.90 12.97
C VAL A 121 -3.97 -22.78 12.22
N ALA A 122 -4.74 -21.87 11.63
CA ALA A 122 -4.19 -20.68 10.99
C ALA A 122 -3.78 -19.65 12.06
N ALA A 123 -2.62 -19.02 11.85
CA ALA A 123 -2.08 -17.99 12.71
C ALA A 123 -1.45 -16.87 11.89
N GLU A 124 -1.45 -15.67 12.43
CA GLU A 124 -0.78 -14.51 11.87
C GLU A 124 0.55 -14.25 12.59
N VAL A 125 1.54 -13.81 11.85
CA VAL A 125 2.82 -13.37 12.40
C VAL A 125 2.63 -11.96 12.96
N ILE A 126 2.84 -11.81 14.28
CA ILE A 126 2.64 -10.55 15.00
C ILE A 126 3.95 -9.85 15.38
N ALA A 127 5.08 -10.55 15.35
CA ALA A 127 6.39 -9.98 15.58
C ALA A 127 7.46 -10.83 14.89
N MET A 128 8.47 -10.18 14.33
CA MET A 128 9.66 -10.79 13.77
C MET A 128 10.89 -10.20 14.45
N ASP A 129 11.95 -11.00 14.59
CA ASP A 129 13.24 -10.53 15.07
C ASP A 129 14.05 -9.98 13.88
N ASP A 130 13.99 -8.66 13.70
CA ASP A 130 14.66 -7.95 12.60
C ASP A 130 16.20 -8.03 12.71
N GLU A 131 16.75 -8.23 13.93
CA GLU A 131 18.20 -8.32 14.15
C GLU A 131 18.77 -9.66 13.70
N ASN A 132 17.95 -10.72 13.66
CA ASN A 132 18.33 -12.09 13.34
C ASN A 132 17.72 -12.62 12.02
N TRP A 133 17.49 -11.76 11.05
CA TRP A 133 17.13 -12.17 9.68
C TRP A 133 15.99 -13.18 9.60
N PHE A 134 14.87 -12.92 10.32
CA PHE A 134 13.69 -13.80 10.31
C PHE A 134 13.95 -15.22 10.87
N SER A 135 15.01 -15.39 11.65
CA SER A 135 15.34 -16.68 12.26
C SER A 135 14.28 -17.11 13.28
N THR A 136 13.64 -16.13 13.97
CA THR A 136 12.56 -16.38 14.90
C THR A 136 11.43 -15.36 14.70
N PHE A 137 10.19 -15.80 14.88
CA PHE A 137 9.01 -14.93 14.83
C PHE A 137 7.94 -15.40 15.81
N THR A 138 7.02 -14.50 16.14
CA THR A 138 5.91 -14.78 17.07
C THR A 138 4.59 -14.77 16.31
N ILE A 139 3.72 -15.71 16.62
CA ILE A 139 2.37 -15.85 16.04
C ILE A 139 1.29 -15.58 17.10
N ASN A 140 0.10 -15.17 16.64
CA ASN A 140 -1.06 -14.80 17.48
C ASN A 140 -1.92 -15.99 17.94
N ARG A 141 -1.36 -17.20 18.02
CA ARG A 141 -2.01 -18.41 18.49
C ARG A 141 -1.12 -19.13 19.50
N GLY A 142 -1.75 -19.82 20.46
CA GLY A 142 -1.03 -20.46 21.55
C GLY A 142 -1.69 -21.74 22.06
N THR A 143 -1.49 -22.02 23.36
CA THR A 143 -2.05 -23.24 23.98
C THR A 143 -3.57 -23.28 23.97
N ASP A 144 -4.24 -22.12 23.99
CA ASP A 144 -5.71 -22.05 23.93
C ASP A 144 -6.25 -22.56 22.58
N ASP A 145 -5.42 -22.53 21.53
CA ASP A 145 -5.72 -23.02 20.16
C ASP A 145 -5.22 -24.46 19.94
N GLY A 146 -4.57 -25.06 20.94
CA GLY A 146 -4.02 -26.42 20.88
C GLY A 146 -2.58 -26.50 20.39
N ILE A 147 -1.86 -25.36 20.31
CA ILE A 147 -0.45 -25.31 19.92
C ILE A 147 0.43 -25.76 21.11
N GLN A 148 1.46 -26.51 20.81
CA GLN A 148 2.46 -26.99 21.75
C GLN A 148 3.87 -26.79 21.18
N VAL A 149 4.87 -26.84 22.06
CA VAL A 149 6.28 -26.90 21.61
C VAL A 149 6.46 -28.12 20.73
N ASP A 150 7.32 -28.00 19.72
CA ASP A 150 7.58 -28.97 18.64
C ASP A 150 6.43 -29.16 17.62
N CYS A 151 5.36 -28.33 17.66
CA CYS A 151 4.43 -28.22 16.54
C CYS A 151 5.13 -27.69 15.28
N ASN A 152 4.87 -28.31 14.14
CA ASN A 152 5.46 -27.90 12.88
C ASN A 152 4.66 -26.73 12.26
N VAL A 153 5.35 -25.79 11.66
CA VAL A 153 4.77 -24.59 11.05
C VAL A 153 5.05 -24.58 9.56
N ILE A 154 4.00 -24.39 8.77
CA ILE A 154 4.05 -24.37 7.30
C ILE A 154 3.45 -23.08 6.75
N ALA A 155 4.00 -22.59 5.63
CA ALA A 155 3.47 -21.46 4.87
C ALA A 155 3.81 -21.61 3.38
N GLY A 156 3.13 -20.86 2.53
CA GLY A 156 3.33 -20.96 1.09
C GLY A 156 3.09 -22.38 0.58
N SER A 157 4.15 -23.14 0.36
CA SER A 157 4.04 -24.53 -0.11
C SER A 157 4.86 -25.51 0.74
N GLY A 158 5.40 -25.09 1.90
CA GLY A 158 6.31 -25.95 2.64
C GLY A 158 6.60 -25.57 4.08
N LEU A 159 7.66 -26.17 4.62
CA LEU A 159 8.10 -26.03 6.00
C LEU A 159 8.70 -24.66 6.26
N VAL A 160 8.15 -23.96 7.24
CA VAL A 160 8.72 -22.70 7.77
C VAL A 160 9.64 -22.98 8.96
N GLY A 161 9.19 -23.78 9.91
CA GLY A 161 9.90 -23.95 11.15
C GLY A 161 9.18 -24.83 12.16
N ILE A 162 9.52 -24.61 13.42
CA ILE A 162 8.97 -25.36 14.56
C ILE A 162 8.71 -24.42 15.74
N VAL A 163 7.66 -24.68 16.49
CA VAL A 163 7.35 -23.96 17.71
C VAL A 163 8.37 -24.27 18.78
N THR A 164 9.01 -23.26 19.37
CA THR A 164 10.03 -23.41 20.43
C THR A 164 9.56 -22.96 21.80
N ASP A 165 8.61 -22.02 21.84
CA ASP A 165 8.01 -21.53 23.08
C ASP A 165 6.54 -21.18 22.83
N VAL A 166 5.70 -21.31 23.86
CA VAL A 166 4.25 -21.13 23.73
C VAL A 166 3.65 -20.52 24.98
N GLY A 167 2.89 -19.45 24.81
CA GLY A 167 2.01 -18.89 25.81
C GLY A 167 0.55 -19.28 25.57
N SER A 168 -0.39 -18.66 26.30
CA SER A 168 -1.82 -18.93 26.14
C SER A 168 -2.35 -18.56 24.76
N ASN A 169 -1.97 -17.39 24.25
CA ASN A 169 -2.46 -16.80 23.00
C ASN A 169 -1.35 -16.37 22.03
N TRP A 170 -0.14 -16.85 22.22
CA TRP A 170 1.00 -16.62 21.35
C TRP A 170 1.94 -17.81 21.32
N ALA A 171 2.75 -17.94 20.30
CA ALA A 171 3.85 -18.90 20.24
C ALA A 171 5.03 -18.30 19.48
N THR A 172 6.24 -18.72 19.86
CA THR A 172 7.48 -18.41 19.16
C THR A 172 7.86 -19.56 18.25
N VAL A 173 8.12 -19.24 17.00
CA VAL A 173 8.53 -20.19 15.98
C VAL A 173 10.00 -19.93 15.63
N ARG A 174 10.81 -20.98 15.62
CA ARG A 174 12.15 -20.95 15.03
C ARG A 174 12.05 -21.41 13.59
N SER A 175 12.53 -20.58 12.70
CA SER A 175 12.57 -20.86 11.28
C SER A 175 13.63 -21.91 10.92
N ILE A 176 13.47 -22.60 9.80
CA ILE A 176 14.49 -23.54 9.29
C ILE A 176 15.72 -22.84 8.72
N ILE A 177 15.64 -21.52 8.48
CA ILE A 177 16.78 -20.71 8.04
C ILE A 177 17.72 -20.30 9.17
N ASP A 178 17.29 -20.45 10.43
CA ASP A 178 18.12 -20.21 11.62
C ASP A 178 19.34 -21.15 11.61
N ASP A 179 20.53 -20.64 11.91
CA ASP A 179 21.78 -21.37 11.90
C ASP A 179 21.84 -22.50 12.95
N SER A 180 20.99 -22.44 13.96
CA SER A 180 20.83 -23.52 14.95
C SER A 180 19.78 -24.57 14.52
N SER A 181 19.10 -24.38 13.39
CA SER A 181 18.07 -25.28 12.87
C SER A 181 18.71 -26.40 12.04
N ASN A 182 18.39 -27.64 12.41
CA ASN A 182 18.78 -28.83 11.65
C ASN A 182 17.52 -29.69 11.42
N VAL A 183 17.17 -29.88 10.17
CA VAL A 183 16.02 -30.65 9.75
C VAL A 183 16.47 -31.95 9.11
N SER A 184 16.06 -33.09 9.69
CA SER A 184 16.23 -34.38 9.01
C SER A 184 15.34 -34.42 7.79
N ALA A 185 15.93 -34.53 6.63
CA ALA A 185 15.28 -34.45 5.34
C ALA A 185 15.60 -35.67 4.47
N MET A 186 14.88 -35.82 3.37
CA MET A 186 15.13 -36.81 2.35
C MET A 186 14.73 -36.29 0.98
N THR A 187 15.33 -36.86 -0.05
CA THR A 187 14.88 -36.65 -1.44
C THR A 187 13.57 -37.38 -1.67
N MET A 188 12.70 -36.76 -2.47
CA MET A 188 11.39 -37.35 -2.73
C MET A 188 11.45 -38.56 -3.68
N SER A 189 12.37 -38.56 -4.64
CA SER A 189 12.46 -39.60 -5.68
C SER A 189 13.15 -40.89 -5.19
N THR A 190 14.22 -40.75 -4.43
CA THR A 190 15.08 -41.89 -4.02
C THR A 190 14.95 -42.23 -2.55
N SER A 191 14.34 -41.33 -1.74
CA SER A 191 14.28 -41.43 -0.27
C SER A 191 15.65 -41.42 0.41
N ASP A 192 16.68 -40.90 -0.28
CA ASP A 192 18.00 -40.73 0.27
C ASP A 192 18.02 -39.60 1.30
N ARG A 193 18.60 -39.87 2.45
CA ARG A 193 18.55 -38.99 3.62
C ARG A 193 19.65 -37.95 3.60
N CYS A 194 19.31 -36.77 4.07
CA CYS A 194 20.23 -35.67 4.30
C CYS A 194 19.81 -34.87 5.55
N ILE A 195 20.63 -33.91 5.92
CA ILE A 195 20.31 -32.91 6.94
C ILE A 195 20.26 -31.56 6.24
N VAL A 196 19.14 -30.86 6.33
CA VAL A 196 19.01 -29.46 5.90
C VAL A 196 19.29 -28.58 7.10
N SER A 197 20.22 -27.63 6.94
CA SER A 197 20.58 -26.66 7.97
C SER A 197 20.46 -25.25 7.46
N GLY A 198 20.04 -24.34 8.34
CA GLY A 198 20.12 -22.90 8.09
C GLY A 198 21.57 -22.45 8.03
N ASP A 199 21.86 -21.47 7.22
CA ASP A 199 23.12 -20.73 7.22
C ASP A 199 22.80 -19.27 6.87
N LEU A 200 22.99 -18.39 7.84
CA LEU A 200 22.71 -16.95 7.69
C LEU A 200 23.52 -16.29 6.57
N ARG A 201 24.62 -16.91 6.12
CA ARG A 201 25.39 -16.40 4.99
C ARG A 201 24.72 -16.69 3.64
N LEU A 202 24.02 -17.82 3.55
CA LEU A 202 23.30 -18.26 2.35
C LEU A 202 21.91 -17.65 2.23
N ILE A 203 21.36 -17.12 3.33
CA ILE A 203 20.01 -16.54 3.33
C ILE A 203 19.90 -15.33 2.42
N ASN A 204 20.97 -14.50 2.33
CA ASN A 204 21.02 -13.38 1.39
C ASN A 204 20.97 -13.82 -0.09
N GLU A 205 21.27 -15.09 -0.35
CA GLU A 205 21.18 -15.73 -1.66
C GLU A 205 19.86 -16.50 -1.83
N GLY A 206 18.99 -16.50 -0.80
CA GLY A 206 17.76 -17.28 -0.79
C GLY A 206 17.98 -18.78 -0.81
N LYS A 207 19.08 -19.27 -0.18
CA LYS A 207 19.47 -20.68 -0.19
C LYS A 207 19.60 -21.25 1.23
N LEU A 208 19.36 -22.56 1.36
CA LEU A 208 19.68 -23.37 2.53
C LEU A 208 20.78 -24.37 2.15
N GLN A 209 21.51 -24.86 3.15
CA GLN A 209 22.50 -25.90 2.95
C GLN A 209 21.88 -27.28 3.23
N PHE A 210 22.27 -28.28 2.49
CA PHE A 210 22.09 -29.69 2.88
C PHE A 210 23.43 -30.39 2.95
N ILE A 211 23.55 -31.33 3.91
CA ILE A 211 24.76 -32.12 4.17
C ILE A 211 24.42 -33.60 4.35
N HIS A 212 25.43 -34.46 4.23
CA HIS A 212 25.31 -35.90 4.45
C HIS A 212 24.29 -36.60 3.55
N LEU A 213 24.07 -36.07 2.33
CA LEU A 213 23.23 -36.73 1.36
C LEU A 213 23.92 -37.99 0.85
N LYS A 214 23.30 -39.15 1.03
CA LYS A 214 23.74 -40.40 0.42
C LYS A 214 23.15 -40.53 -0.98
N ASP A 215 23.97 -40.57 -1.98
CA ASP A 215 23.56 -40.76 -3.37
C ASP A 215 24.58 -41.72 -4.03
N ASP A 216 24.52 -42.98 -3.63
CA ASP A 216 25.46 -44.02 -4.07
C ASP A 216 25.36 -44.27 -5.58
N ASP A 217 24.24 -44.02 -6.19
CA ASP A 217 23.97 -44.31 -7.62
C ASP A 217 24.04 -43.03 -8.51
N ASP A 218 24.41 -41.87 -7.96
CA ASP A 218 24.48 -40.57 -8.68
C ASP A 218 23.19 -40.22 -9.43
N ARG A 219 22.03 -40.43 -8.77
CA ARG A 219 20.73 -40.25 -9.34
C ARG A 219 20.08 -38.89 -9.05
N ILE A 220 20.61 -38.20 -8.04
CA ILE A 220 20.05 -36.94 -7.57
C ILE A 220 20.57 -35.81 -8.45
N GLN A 221 19.66 -35.01 -8.96
CA GLN A 221 19.96 -33.90 -9.89
C GLN A 221 19.45 -32.56 -9.32
N GLU A 222 19.94 -31.47 -9.88
CA GLU A 222 19.36 -30.14 -9.64
C GLU A 222 17.85 -30.13 -9.93
N GLY A 223 17.08 -29.46 -9.08
CA GLY A 223 15.62 -29.44 -9.14
C GLY A 223 14.92 -30.59 -8.40
N GLU A 224 15.67 -31.56 -7.83
CA GLU A 224 15.09 -32.60 -6.99
C GLU A 224 14.42 -32.02 -5.74
N LYS A 225 13.26 -32.58 -5.36
CA LYS A 225 12.50 -32.17 -4.20
C LYS A 225 13.09 -32.73 -2.91
N ILE A 226 13.31 -31.87 -1.93
CA ILE A 226 13.69 -32.24 -0.58
C ILE A 226 12.52 -32.04 0.37
N VAL A 227 12.15 -33.08 1.09
CA VAL A 227 11.06 -33.11 2.07
C VAL A 227 11.57 -33.53 3.44
N THR A 228 10.80 -33.27 4.49
CA THR A 228 11.11 -33.79 5.84
C THR A 228 11.10 -35.30 5.86
N SER A 229 12.07 -35.88 6.58
CA SER A 229 12.25 -37.33 6.66
C SER A 229 11.31 -37.99 7.67
N ASP A 230 11.00 -39.26 7.43
CA ASP A 230 10.26 -40.14 8.32
C ASP A 230 11.00 -40.45 9.64
N VAL A 231 12.31 -40.31 9.65
CA VAL A 231 13.16 -40.58 10.84
C VAL A 231 13.45 -39.32 11.66
N SER A 232 12.83 -38.17 11.33
CA SER A 232 12.96 -36.98 12.15
C SER A 232 12.39 -37.22 13.56
N GLU A 233 13.01 -36.65 14.58
CA GLU A 233 12.49 -36.69 15.96
C GLU A 233 11.43 -35.65 16.22
N LYS A 234 11.41 -34.55 15.45
CA LYS A 234 10.58 -33.39 15.69
C LYS A 234 9.68 -33.02 14.51
N PHE A 235 10.14 -33.31 13.28
CA PHE A 235 9.42 -32.92 12.08
C PHE A 235 8.54 -34.07 11.57
N LEU A 236 7.30 -33.77 11.23
CA LEU A 236 6.38 -34.69 10.57
C LEU A 236 6.89 -35.00 9.15
N PRO A 237 6.68 -36.20 8.62
CA PRO A 237 7.26 -36.62 7.35
C PRO A 237 6.55 -35.97 6.16
N GLY A 238 7.28 -35.80 5.06
CA GLY A 238 6.71 -35.44 3.76
C GLY A 238 6.40 -33.97 3.57
N ILE A 239 6.78 -33.09 4.50
CA ILE A 239 6.61 -31.65 4.34
C ILE A 239 7.72 -31.14 3.43
N LEU A 240 7.34 -30.43 2.35
CA LEU A 240 8.27 -29.90 1.37
C LEU A 240 9.16 -28.81 2.00
N ILE A 241 10.48 -28.88 1.74
CA ILE A 241 11.45 -27.87 2.20
C ILE A 241 11.88 -27.00 1.03
N GLY A 242 12.29 -27.62 -0.09
CA GLY A 242 12.82 -26.90 -1.23
C GLY A 242 13.25 -27.79 -2.37
N TYR A 243 13.97 -27.19 -3.29
CA TYR A 243 14.51 -27.85 -4.48
C TYR A 243 16.03 -27.72 -4.49
N VAL A 244 16.72 -28.81 -4.79
CA VAL A 244 18.20 -28.85 -4.92
C VAL A 244 18.63 -27.82 -5.97
N SER A 245 19.55 -26.94 -5.61
CA SER A 245 20.13 -25.92 -6.50
C SER A 245 21.53 -26.30 -6.96
N GLU A 246 22.35 -26.80 -6.07
CA GLU A 246 23.75 -27.18 -6.36
C GLU A 246 24.10 -28.43 -5.56
N ILE A 247 24.91 -29.31 -6.14
CA ILE A 247 25.39 -30.55 -5.50
C ILE A 247 26.91 -30.58 -5.61
N GLU A 248 27.55 -30.83 -4.50
CA GLU A 248 29.03 -31.00 -4.40
C GLU A 248 29.36 -32.30 -3.72
N GLU A 249 30.44 -32.92 -4.13
CA GLU A 249 30.98 -34.10 -3.42
C GLU A 249 31.69 -33.66 -2.13
N ASP A 250 31.38 -34.33 -1.04
CA ASP A 250 32.08 -34.11 0.22
C ASP A 250 33.55 -34.56 0.08
N PRO A 251 34.53 -33.89 0.68
CA PRO A 251 35.93 -34.25 0.62
C PRO A 251 36.26 -35.70 1.00
N ASN A 252 35.37 -36.37 1.72
CA ASN A 252 35.52 -37.80 2.09
C ASN A 252 34.94 -38.77 1.03
N ASN A 253 34.29 -38.26 -0.05
CA ASN A 253 33.68 -39.03 -1.13
C ASN A 253 32.65 -40.10 -0.67
N LEU A 254 32.08 -39.95 0.50
CA LEU A 254 31.05 -40.86 1.04
C LEU A 254 29.64 -40.28 1.00
N THR A 255 29.54 -38.97 0.96
CA THR A 255 28.29 -38.23 0.95
C THR A 255 28.41 -37.01 0.05
N LYS A 256 27.29 -36.47 -0.33
CA LYS A 256 27.19 -35.20 -1.05
C LYS A 256 26.68 -34.09 -0.12
N THR A 257 27.08 -32.89 -0.42
CA THR A 257 26.62 -31.66 0.20
C THR A 257 26.14 -30.71 -0.91
N GLY A 258 25.48 -29.65 -0.55
CA GLY A 258 25.05 -28.67 -1.56
C GLY A 258 24.11 -27.64 -0.99
N THR A 259 23.47 -26.93 -1.91
CA THR A 259 22.47 -25.91 -1.59
C THR A 259 21.12 -26.27 -2.17
N LEU A 260 20.06 -25.78 -1.52
CA LEU A 260 18.70 -25.88 -2.00
C LEU A 260 18.00 -24.52 -1.92
N THR A 261 17.10 -24.26 -2.86
CA THR A 261 16.20 -23.12 -2.82
C THR A 261 14.95 -23.51 -2.07
N PRO A 262 14.64 -22.86 -0.92
CA PRO A 262 13.42 -23.11 -0.17
C PRO A 262 12.18 -22.73 -0.98
N VAL A 263 11.03 -23.38 -0.71
CA VAL A 263 9.77 -23.04 -1.34
C VAL A 263 9.04 -21.90 -0.62
N VAL A 264 9.49 -21.55 0.57
CA VAL A 264 8.92 -20.51 1.41
C VAL A 264 9.72 -19.23 1.24
N ASP A 265 9.02 -18.12 1.05
CA ASP A 265 9.60 -16.78 1.12
C ASP A 265 9.61 -16.31 2.58
N PHE A 266 10.76 -16.40 3.22
CA PHE A 266 10.92 -16.06 4.64
C PHE A 266 10.87 -14.56 4.93
N GLU A 267 11.09 -13.72 3.94
CA GLU A 267 11.05 -12.27 4.10
C GLU A 267 9.61 -11.73 4.17
N HIS A 268 8.65 -12.46 3.60
CA HIS A 268 7.27 -11.98 3.46
C HIS A 268 6.22 -12.88 4.14
N ILE A 269 6.64 -13.66 5.15
CA ILE A 269 5.69 -14.51 5.90
C ILE A 269 4.75 -13.62 6.72
N ARG A 270 3.45 -13.76 6.48
CA ARG A 270 2.41 -13.06 7.25
C ARG A 270 1.44 -14.02 7.93
N GLU A 271 0.99 -15.01 7.22
CA GLU A 271 0.09 -16.06 7.70
C GLU A 271 0.78 -17.42 7.61
N VAL A 272 0.52 -18.25 8.60
CA VAL A 272 1.07 -19.61 8.70
C VAL A 272 -0.01 -20.60 9.14
N LEU A 273 0.19 -21.87 8.82
CA LEU A 273 -0.57 -22.97 9.40
C LEU A 273 0.32 -23.72 10.40
N VAL A 274 -0.18 -23.87 11.62
CA VAL A 274 0.50 -24.66 12.65
C VAL A 274 -0.17 -26.04 12.71
N ILE A 275 0.62 -27.10 12.47
CA ILE A 275 0.16 -28.49 12.59
C ILE A 275 0.16 -28.85 14.07
N LYS A 276 -1.00 -29.19 14.61
CA LYS A 276 -1.17 -29.51 16.05
C LYS A 276 -0.66 -30.89 16.43
N GLU A 277 -0.52 -31.77 15.47
CA GLU A 277 0.00 -33.09 15.70
C GLU A 277 1.52 -33.03 15.94
N LEU A 278 1.96 -33.69 16.99
CA LEU A 278 3.37 -33.87 17.29
C LEU A 278 3.89 -35.15 16.65
N LYS A 279 5.14 -35.13 16.24
CA LYS A 279 5.84 -36.35 15.86
C LYS A 279 5.86 -37.30 17.06
N GLN A 280 5.32 -38.51 16.90
CA GLN A 280 5.36 -39.52 17.97
C GLN A 280 6.80 -39.87 18.25
N GLN A 281 7.29 -39.50 19.42
CA GLN A 281 8.57 -39.98 19.94
C GLN A 281 8.36 -41.41 20.41
N LYS A 282 9.29 -42.29 20.06
CA LYS A 282 9.30 -43.64 20.56
C LYS A 282 9.55 -43.53 22.08
N GLY A 283 8.49 -43.70 22.89
CA GLY A 283 8.57 -43.58 24.33
C GLY A 283 9.62 -44.50 24.86
N ASP A 284 10.45 -43.98 25.75
CA ASP A 284 11.29 -44.80 26.66
C ASP A 284 10.33 -45.69 27.48
N SER A 285 10.28 -46.96 27.12
CA SER A 285 9.54 -48.02 27.84
C SER A 285 10.47 -48.69 28.84
#